data_25f5427f2419849f7be2d4bd8e8dafd6
#
_entry.id   25f5427f2419849f7be2d4bd8e8dafd6
#
_cell.length_a   1.000
_cell.length_b   1.000
_cell.length_c   1.000
_cell.angle_alpha   90.00
_cell.angle_beta   90.00
_cell.angle_gamma   90.00
#
_symmetry.space_group_name_H-M   'P 1'
#
loop_
_entity.id
_entity.type
_entity.pdbx_description
1 polymer ?
#
loop_
_entity_poly.entity_id
_entity_poly.type
_entity_poly.pdbx_seq_one_letter_code
_entity_poly.pdbx_strand_id
1 'polypeptide(L)'
;MESNPAQSSDVTSPLLPVYPLDFGSIRSLIEFRFRLLDSYVDVNGTATFKVENEPVKDKFAELLRDLANHGMTAKIRRISAALVINVFPKPKLGRPRTLINVALFIATVGTVSLASYLLIFAADPRLTAALFSGSNLYQQVLLLAVAIIGIVGLHELGHVVAARHHKLDATLPYFVPAPPPFPFGTFGAMISLRGPPSNRDQLFDLGISGPLAGFLATMVVAIFALLSAPLITQQEATRLISANLLAERAWPYTPLIWELIGYLNLRTVPNGYVLVLTQLAFAAEVGALITFLNVLPVWQLDGGHISRATFGDRGHKVAAFVGFAVLFLAGYYGFAFLLILFMLASRRPLQGVEPLDDVSPLSNSRKALFLLTLVMLVLSFVIF
;
A
#
# COMPACT_ATOMS: atom_id res chain seq x y z
N MET A 1 -58.25 -36.12 -8.64
CA MET A 1 -57.54 -35.97 -7.35
C MET A 1 -56.15 -36.52 -7.56
N GLU A 2 -55.24 -35.73 -8.09
CA GLU A 2 -53.82 -36.08 -8.25
C GLU A 2 -53.02 -35.31 -7.21
N SER A 3 -52.35 -36.06 -6.36
CA SER A 3 -51.49 -35.54 -5.30
C SER A 3 -50.16 -35.11 -5.88
N ASN A 4 -49.83 -33.84 -5.76
CA ASN A 4 -48.58 -33.22 -6.13
C ASN A 4 -47.48 -33.66 -5.13
N PRO A 5 -46.34 -34.21 -5.56
CA PRO A 5 -45.24 -34.53 -4.66
C PRO A 5 -44.45 -33.23 -4.34
N ALA A 6 -44.31 -32.98 -3.03
CA ALA A 6 -43.55 -31.89 -2.46
C ALA A 6 -42.13 -31.85 -3.03
N GLN A 7 -41.74 -30.69 -3.55
CA GLN A 7 -40.36 -30.35 -3.86
C GLN A 7 -39.54 -30.34 -2.55
N SER A 8 -38.64 -31.31 -2.41
CA SER A 8 -37.61 -31.30 -1.39
C SER A 8 -36.66 -30.15 -1.69
N SER A 9 -36.69 -29.12 -0.87
CA SER A 9 -35.67 -28.07 -0.86
C SER A 9 -34.30 -28.69 -0.54
N ASP A 10 -33.44 -28.83 -1.55
CA ASP A 10 -32.04 -29.14 -1.37
C ASP A 10 -31.39 -28.00 -0.53
N VAL A 11 -31.35 -28.22 0.77
CA VAL A 11 -30.48 -27.51 1.67
C VAL A 11 -29.05 -28.01 1.33
N THR A 12 -28.33 -27.27 0.49
CA THR A 12 -26.92 -27.53 0.25
C THR A 12 -26.18 -27.34 1.57
N SER A 13 -25.95 -28.43 2.27
CA SER A 13 -25.08 -28.49 3.44
C SER A 13 -23.71 -27.91 3.03
N PRO A 14 -23.12 -27.02 3.81
CA PRO A 14 -21.80 -26.51 3.50
C PRO A 14 -20.84 -27.71 3.40
N LEU A 15 -20.22 -27.90 2.23
CA LEU A 15 -19.24 -28.97 2.01
C LEU A 15 -18.15 -28.82 3.07
N LEU A 16 -18.05 -29.83 3.94
CA LEU A 16 -16.98 -29.89 4.95
C LEU A 16 -15.61 -29.87 4.25
N PRO A 17 -14.61 -29.20 4.82
CA PRO A 17 -13.29 -29.16 4.21
C PRO A 17 -12.69 -30.56 4.11
N VAL A 18 -12.24 -30.92 2.90
CA VAL A 18 -11.52 -32.19 2.68
C VAL A 18 -10.06 -31.99 3.09
N TYR A 19 -9.62 -32.70 4.12
CA TYR A 19 -8.25 -32.66 4.62
C TYR A 19 -7.36 -33.64 3.85
N PRO A 20 -6.17 -33.20 3.39
CA PRO A 20 -5.15 -34.08 2.83
C PRO A 20 -4.51 -35.05 3.84
N LEU A 21 -4.52 -34.68 5.13
CA LEU A 21 -4.08 -35.49 6.25
C LEU A 21 -5.26 -35.82 7.17
N ASP A 22 -5.24 -36.99 7.78
CA ASP A 22 -6.18 -37.35 8.85
C ASP A 22 -5.93 -36.54 10.14
N PHE A 23 -6.92 -36.48 11.00
CA PHE A 23 -6.88 -35.71 12.24
C PHE A 23 -5.74 -36.18 13.17
N GLY A 24 -5.46 -37.50 13.25
CA GLY A 24 -4.38 -38.06 14.06
C GLY A 24 -3.00 -37.60 13.60
N SER A 25 -2.75 -37.59 12.29
CA SER A 25 -1.50 -37.09 11.71
C SER A 25 -1.30 -35.59 11.97
N ILE A 26 -2.35 -34.79 11.84
CA ILE A 26 -2.30 -33.35 12.17
C ILE A 26 -2.00 -33.16 13.66
N ARG A 27 -2.67 -33.93 14.52
CA ARG A 27 -2.45 -33.89 15.97
C ARG A 27 -1.00 -34.21 16.32
N SER A 28 -0.40 -35.25 15.75
CA SER A 28 1.00 -35.64 15.98
C SER A 28 1.98 -34.52 15.59
N LEU A 29 1.75 -33.82 14.47
CA LEU A 29 2.57 -32.67 14.04
C LEU A 29 2.53 -31.52 15.05
N ILE A 30 1.40 -31.30 15.70
CA ILE A 30 1.21 -30.26 16.71
C ILE A 30 1.81 -30.68 18.04
N GLU A 31 1.56 -31.91 18.52
CA GLU A 31 2.10 -32.45 19.77
C GLU A 31 3.64 -32.49 19.78
N PHE A 32 4.25 -32.67 18.61
CA PHE A 32 5.70 -32.63 18.48
C PHE A 32 6.31 -31.25 18.84
N ARG A 33 5.55 -30.17 18.71
CA ARG A 33 6.05 -28.79 18.91
C ARG A 33 5.40 -28.06 20.08
N PHE A 34 4.16 -28.41 20.39
CA PHE A 34 3.33 -27.68 21.36
C PHE A 34 2.80 -28.64 22.40
N ARG A 35 2.73 -28.18 23.64
CA ARG A 35 2.03 -28.92 24.68
C ARG A 35 0.52 -28.81 24.44
N LEU A 36 -0.09 -29.91 23.99
CA LEU A 36 -1.49 -29.99 23.67
C LEU A 36 -2.32 -30.06 24.97
N LEU A 37 -3.35 -29.21 25.07
CA LEU A 37 -4.32 -29.21 26.16
C LEU A 37 -5.61 -29.91 25.76
N ASP A 38 -6.06 -29.70 24.50
CA ASP A 38 -7.30 -30.24 23.98
C ASP A 38 -7.28 -30.26 22.44
N SER A 39 -8.03 -31.17 21.81
CA SER A 39 -8.13 -31.25 20.35
C SER A 39 -9.50 -31.76 19.91
N TYR A 40 -10.10 -31.06 18.95
CA TYR A 40 -11.42 -31.39 18.42
C TYR A 40 -11.60 -30.85 16.99
N VAL A 41 -12.62 -31.34 16.34
CA VAL A 41 -13.11 -30.76 15.08
C VAL A 41 -14.29 -29.85 15.43
N ASP A 42 -14.26 -28.59 15.01
CA ASP A 42 -15.32 -27.64 15.30
C ASP A 42 -16.56 -27.90 14.43
N VAL A 43 -17.65 -27.18 14.69
CA VAL A 43 -18.92 -27.30 13.96
C VAL A 43 -18.82 -27.01 12.45
N ASN A 44 -17.77 -26.32 12.02
CA ASN A 44 -17.47 -26.03 10.62
C ASN A 44 -16.51 -27.05 10.00
N GLY A 45 -16.20 -28.14 10.69
CA GLY A 45 -15.26 -29.16 10.25
C GLY A 45 -13.79 -28.75 10.36
N THR A 46 -13.46 -27.68 11.10
CA THR A 46 -12.07 -27.20 11.23
C THR A 46 -11.35 -27.93 12.36
N ALA A 47 -10.20 -28.55 12.05
CA ALA A 47 -9.35 -29.18 13.05
C ALA A 47 -8.76 -28.11 13.99
N THR A 48 -9.11 -28.18 15.25
CA THR A 48 -8.85 -27.16 16.27
C THR A 48 -8.08 -27.79 17.43
N PHE A 49 -6.98 -27.14 17.83
CA PHE A 49 -6.07 -27.59 18.85
C PHE A 49 -5.83 -26.48 19.87
N LYS A 50 -6.11 -26.75 21.13
CA LYS A 50 -5.77 -25.86 22.24
C LYS A 50 -4.40 -26.24 22.78
N VAL A 51 -3.48 -25.27 22.83
CA VAL A 51 -2.12 -25.47 23.30
C VAL A 51 -1.80 -24.52 24.45
N GLU A 52 -0.79 -24.88 25.22
CA GLU A 52 -0.32 -24.07 26.34
C GLU A 52 0.18 -22.69 25.86
N ASN A 53 0.07 -21.68 26.73
CA ASN A 53 0.52 -20.34 26.43
C ASN A 53 2.05 -20.25 26.62
N GLU A 54 2.78 -20.43 25.54
CA GLU A 54 4.24 -20.38 25.46
C GLU A 54 4.69 -19.48 24.28
N PRO A 55 5.98 -19.12 24.16
CA PRO A 55 6.51 -18.47 22.97
C PRO A 55 6.34 -19.37 21.74
N VAL A 56 5.61 -18.90 20.73
CA VAL A 56 5.18 -19.76 19.59
C VAL A 56 5.84 -19.43 18.27
N LYS A 57 6.51 -18.28 18.14
CA LYS A 57 6.94 -17.72 16.84
C LYS A 57 7.69 -18.73 15.97
N ASP A 58 8.76 -19.33 16.48
CA ASP A 58 9.60 -20.24 15.71
C ASP A 58 8.92 -21.60 15.51
N LYS A 59 8.33 -22.14 16.58
CA LYS A 59 7.57 -23.40 16.55
C LYS A 59 6.42 -23.36 15.56
N PHE A 60 5.69 -22.24 15.52
CA PHE A 60 4.57 -22.08 14.61
C PHE A 60 5.02 -21.88 13.15
N ALA A 61 6.15 -21.18 12.94
CA ALA A 61 6.74 -21.05 11.61
C ALA A 61 7.22 -22.40 11.05
N GLU A 62 7.73 -23.29 11.90
CA GLU A 62 8.06 -24.68 11.52
C GLU A 62 6.81 -25.49 11.20
N LEU A 63 5.79 -25.42 12.06
CA LEU A 63 4.51 -26.09 11.82
C LEU A 63 3.90 -25.68 10.48
N LEU A 64 3.91 -24.39 10.14
CA LEU A 64 3.41 -23.89 8.85
C LEU A 64 4.17 -24.47 7.66
N ARG A 65 5.51 -24.65 7.79
CA ARG A 65 6.33 -25.28 6.72
C ARG A 65 5.95 -26.74 6.52
N ASP A 66 5.77 -27.49 7.59
CA ASP A 66 5.40 -28.90 7.47
C ASP A 66 3.98 -29.07 6.93
N LEU A 67 3.03 -28.30 7.43
CA LEU A 67 1.67 -28.31 6.90
C LEU A 67 1.61 -27.92 5.43
N ALA A 68 2.46 -26.99 4.98
CA ALA A 68 2.52 -26.57 3.58
C ALA A 68 2.96 -27.71 2.64
N ASN A 69 3.83 -28.62 3.08
CA ASN A 69 4.22 -29.80 2.32
C ASN A 69 3.04 -30.75 2.04
N HIS A 70 2.02 -30.68 2.88
CA HIS A 70 0.78 -31.45 2.75
C HIS A 70 -0.39 -30.61 2.20
N GLY A 71 -0.13 -29.45 1.59
CA GLY A 71 -1.19 -28.58 1.05
C GLY A 71 -2.12 -27.97 2.11
N MET A 72 -1.63 -27.82 3.34
CA MET A 72 -2.38 -27.29 4.48
C MET A 72 -1.73 -26.03 5.05
N THR A 73 -2.48 -25.32 5.86
CA THR A 73 -1.99 -24.16 6.60
C THR A 73 -2.70 -24.08 7.96
N ALA A 74 -2.21 -23.26 8.85
CA ALA A 74 -2.80 -23.08 10.17
C ALA A 74 -2.84 -21.60 10.55
N LYS A 75 -3.70 -21.28 11.51
CA LYS A 75 -3.81 -19.97 12.14
C LYS A 75 -3.77 -20.13 13.64
N ILE A 76 -2.95 -19.32 14.32
CA ILE A 76 -2.89 -19.31 15.77
C ILE A 76 -3.48 -18.01 16.32
N ARG A 77 -4.30 -18.15 17.35
CA ARG A 77 -4.94 -17.04 18.06
C ARG A 77 -4.91 -17.27 19.55
N ARG A 78 -4.98 -16.18 20.29
CA ARG A 78 -5.20 -16.23 21.74
C ARG A 78 -6.68 -16.14 22.03
N ILE A 79 -7.24 -17.14 22.70
CA ILE A 79 -8.63 -17.16 23.17
C ILE A 79 -8.58 -17.39 24.68
N SER A 80 -8.94 -16.35 25.44
CA SER A 80 -8.81 -16.36 26.92
C SER A 80 -7.37 -16.62 27.36
N ALA A 81 -7.12 -17.66 28.15
CA ALA A 81 -5.80 -18.02 28.68
C ALA A 81 -5.02 -19.02 27.80
N ALA A 82 -5.66 -19.62 26.79
CA ALA A 82 -5.07 -20.63 25.93
C ALA A 82 -4.75 -20.08 24.53
N LEU A 83 -3.84 -20.73 23.83
CA LEU A 83 -3.61 -20.54 22.40
C LEU A 83 -4.41 -21.59 21.62
N VAL A 84 -5.02 -21.16 20.54
CA VAL A 84 -5.83 -22.02 19.68
C VAL A 84 -5.23 -22.03 18.27
N ILE A 85 -4.89 -23.21 17.78
CA ILE A 85 -4.40 -23.46 16.43
C ILE A 85 -5.54 -24.08 15.63
N ASN A 86 -5.97 -23.38 14.58
CA ASN A 86 -6.93 -23.87 13.61
C ASN A 86 -6.18 -24.30 12.35
N VAL A 87 -6.33 -25.54 11.93
CA VAL A 87 -5.70 -26.09 10.73
C VAL A 87 -6.72 -26.25 9.63
N PHE A 88 -6.39 -25.84 8.41
CA PHE A 88 -7.30 -25.91 7.27
C PHE A 88 -6.53 -26.13 5.95
N PRO A 89 -7.16 -26.67 4.92
CA PRO A 89 -6.55 -26.83 3.61
C PRO A 89 -6.11 -25.49 3.02
N LYS A 90 -4.93 -25.45 2.40
CA LYS A 90 -4.45 -24.24 1.71
C LYS A 90 -5.36 -23.98 0.49
N PRO A 91 -5.92 -22.77 0.36
CA PRO A 91 -6.78 -22.45 -0.77
C PRO A 91 -6.02 -22.62 -2.10
N LYS A 92 -6.67 -23.25 -3.08
CA LYS A 92 -6.11 -23.37 -4.42
C LYS A 92 -6.07 -22.00 -5.08
N LEU A 93 -4.90 -21.58 -5.49
CA LEU A 93 -4.68 -20.28 -6.12
C LEU A 93 -5.02 -20.36 -7.63
N GLY A 94 -5.81 -19.42 -8.11
CA GLY A 94 -6.08 -19.27 -9.54
C GLY A 94 -4.81 -18.94 -10.34
N ARG A 95 -4.81 -19.19 -11.65
CA ARG A 95 -3.68 -18.83 -12.52
C ARG A 95 -3.48 -17.31 -12.56
N PRO A 96 -2.23 -16.79 -12.60
CA PRO A 96 -1.98 -15.37 -12.76
C PRO A 96 -2.50 -14.88 -14.12
N ARG A 97 -3.15 -13.72 -14.12
CA ARG A 97 -3.69 -13.10 -15.35
C ARG A 97 -2.70 -12.08 -15.91
N THR A 98 -1.51 -12.53 -16.27
CA THR A 98 -0.39 -11.68 -16.72
C THR A 98 -0.76 -10.76 -17.88
N LEU A 99 -1.59 -11.23 -18.83
CA LEU A 99 -2.04 -10.41 -19.95
C LEU A 99 -2.86 -9.19 -19.49
N ILE A 100 -3.67 -9.33 -18.44
CA ILE A 100 -4.43 -8.20 -17.88
C ILE A 100 -3.48 -7.19 -17.25
N ASN A 101 -2.46 -7.64 -16.51
CA ASN A 101 -1.47 -6.73 -15.92
C ASN A 101 -0.74 -5.92 -17.01
N VAL A 102 -0.31 -6.56 -18.09
CA VAL A 102 0.37 -5.90 -19.22
C VAL A 102 -0.58 -4.93 -19.93
N ALA A 103 -1.82 -5.33 -20.21
CA ALA A 103 -2.80 -4.45 -20.86
C ALA A 103 -3.11 -3.20 -20.01
N LEU A 104 -3.30 -3.37 -18.71
CA LEU A 104 -3.53 -2.26 -17.78
C LEU A 104 -2.30 -1.34 -17.66
N PHE A 105 -1.10 -1.91 -17.67
CA PHE A 105 0.14 -1.11 -17.69
C PHE A 105 0.22 -0.25 -18.95
N ILE A 106 0.00 -0.84 -20.14
CA ILE A 106 0.01 -0.08 -21.42
C ILE A 106 -1.06 1.01 -21.41
N ALA A 107 -2.28 0.69 -20.95
CA ALA A 107 -3.35 1.68 -20.82
C ALA A 107 -2.96 2.82 -19.88
N THR A 108 -2.30 2.51 -18.74
CA THR A 108 -1.83 3.52 -17.78
C THR A 108 -0.71 4.37 -18.37
N VAL A 109 0.23 3.80 -19.12
CA VAL A 109 1.24 4.58 -19.85
C VAL A 109 0.55 5.57 -20.80
N GLY A 110 -0.49 5.14 -21.52
CA GLY A 110 -1.27 6.02 -22.41
C GLY A 110 -1.98 7.15 -21.67
N THR A 111 -2.69 6.83 -20.57
CA THR A 111 -3.43 7.86 -19.80
C THR A 111 -2.51 8.82 -19.06
N VAL A 112 -1.38 8.37 -18.49
CA VAL A 112 -0.38 9.22 -17.85
C VAL A 112 0.30 10.12 -18.88
N SER A 113 0.67 9.60 -20.06
CA SER A 113 1.24 10.40 -21.15
C SER A 113 0.26 11.46 -21.65
N LEU A 114 -1.02 11.11 -21.79
CA LEU A 114 -2.07 12.05 -22.18
C LEU A 114 -2.28 13.14 -21.11
N ALA A 115 -2.33 12.76 -19.83
CA ALA A 115 -2.46 13.73 -18.73
C ALA A 115 -1.25 14.67 -18.67
N SER A 116 -0.04 14.13 -18.83
CA SER A 116 1.20 14.93 -18.90
C SER A 116 1.19 15.89 -20.10
N TYR A 117 0.74 15.42 -21.25
CA TYR A 117 0.60 16.25 -22.45
C TYR A 117 -0.39 17.40 -22.20
N LEU A 118 -1.58 17.10 -21.68
CA LEU A 118 -2.60 18.12 -21.39
C LEU A 118 -2.09 19.13 -20.37
N LEU A 119 -1.42 18.69 -19.31
CA LEU A 119 -0.88 19.57 -18.27
C LEU A 119 0.16 20.56 -18.84
N ILE A 120 1.02 20.12 -19.75
CA ILE A 120 2.10 20.93 -20.30
C ILE A 120 1.62 21.83 -21.44
N PHE A 121 0.81 21.31 -22.37
CA PHE A 121 0.35 22.05 -23.55
C PHE A 121 -0.88 22.94 -23.27
N ALA A 122 -1.62 22.72 -22.18
CA ALA A 122 -2.69 23.61 -21.74
C ALA A 122 -2.17 24.77 -20.86
N ALA A 123 -0.88 24.79 -20.50
CA ALA A 123 -0.29 25.90 -19.76
C ALA A 123 -0.26 27.19 -20.61
N ASP A 124 -0.32 28.35 -19.94
CA ASP A 124 -0.25 29.65 -20.62
C ASP A 124 1.06 29.77 -21.43
N PRO A 125 1.01 30.17 -22.70
CA PRO A 125 2.20 30.31 -23.54
C PRO A 125 3.29 31.22 -22.94
N ARG A 126 2.90 32.24 -22.15
CA ARG A 126 3.86 33.15 -21.47
C ARG A 126 4.64 32.40 -20.38
N LEU A 127 3.95 31.57 -19.61
CA LEU A 127 4.60 30.72 -18.61
C LEU A 127 5.53 29.70 -19.28
N THR A 128 5.04 29.06 -20.33
CA THR A 128 5.80 28.08 -21.10
C THR A 128 7.07 28.71 -21.71
N ALA A 129 6.98 29.91 -22.29
CA ALA A 129 8.12 30.63 -22.83
C ALA A 129 9.13 31.06 -21.76
N ALA A 130 8.66 31.47 -20.58
CA ALA A 130 9.53 31.88 -19.48
C ALA A 130 10.29 30.68 -18.86
N LEU A 131 9.63 29.52 -18.70
CA LEU A 131 10.19 28.38 -18.00
C LEU A 131 10.92 27.38 -18.91
N PHE A 132 10.52 27.28 -20.18
CA PHE A 132 10.98 26.25 -21.11
C PHE A 132 11.61 26.84 -22.38
N SER A 133 12.06 28.11 -22.34
CA SER A 133 12.76 28.71 -23.48
C SER A 133 13.95 27.86 -23.87
N GLY A 134 13.95 27.34 -25.10
CA GLY A 134 14.99 26.46 -25.62
C GLY A 134 14.88 24.99 -25.28
N SER A 135 13.82 24.55 -24.54
CA SER A 135 13.56 23.14 -24.28
C SER A 135 12.43 22.57 -25.15
N ASN A 136 12.53 21.28 -25.46
CA ASN A 136 11.48 20.58 -26.21
C ASN A 136 10.34 20.19 -25.27
N LEU A 137 9.13 20.73 -25.48
CA LEU A 137 7.97 20.43 -24.64
C LEU A 137 7.60 18.94 -24.61
N TYR A 138 7.83 18.21 -25.69
CA TYR A 138 7.64 16.75 -25.71
C TYR A 138 8.59 16.02 -24.77
N GLN A 139 9.82 16.54 -24.59
CA GLN A 139 10.74 15.99 -23.56
C GLN A 139 10.20 16.24 -22.16
N GLN A 140 9.58 17.39 -21.89
CA GLN A 140 8.93 17.66 -20.59
C GLN A 140 7.75 16.71 -20.34
N VAL A 141 6.94 16.43 -21.35
CA VAL A 141 5.85 15.42 -21.28
C VAL A 141 6.43 14.04 -20.92
N LEU A 142 7.47 13.63 -21.62
CA LEU A 142 8.12 12.32 -21.39
C LEU A 142 8.70 12.24 -19.97
N LEU A 143 9.43 13.27 -19.53
CA LEU A 143 10.02 13.31 -18.18
C LEU A 143 8.97 13.22 -17.09
N LEU A 144 7.86 13.97 -17.22
CA LEU A 144 6.75 13.93 -16.27
C LEU A 144 6.10 12.56 -16.25
N ALA A 145 5.79 11.98 -17.42
CA ALA A 145 5.17 10.67 -17.52
C ALA A 145 6.07 9.57 -16.93
N VAL A 146 7.36 9.58 -17.24
CA VAL A 146 8.34 8.63 -16.71
C VAL A 146 8.49 8.78 -15.20
N ALA A 147 8.50 10.02 -14.67
CA ALA A 147 8.60 10.27 -13.24
C ALA A 147 7.36 9.70 -12.49
N ILE A 148 6.14 9.99 -12.95
CA ILE A 148 4.91 9.48 -12.32
C ILE A 148 4.87 7.95 -12.38
N ILE A 149 5.08 7.35 -13.56
CA ILE A 149 5.04 5.89 -13.73
C ILE A 149 6.18 5.25 -12.92
N GLY A 150 7.35 5.87 -12.87
CA GLY A 150 8.51 5.39 -12.12
C GLY A 150 8.25 5.37 -10.62
N ILE A 151 7.69 6.44 -10.05
CA ILE A 151 7.34 6.49 -8.62
C ILE A 151 6.32 5.41 -8.26
N VAL A 152 5.21 5.33 -9.00
CA VAL A 152 4.17 4.32 -8.77
C VAL A 152 4.70 2.91 -8.98
N GLY A 153 5.47 2.71 -10.06
CA GLY A 153 6.04 1.40 -10.38
C GLY A 153 7.05 0.92 -9.35
N LEU A 154 7.93 1.79 -8.85
CA LEU A 154 8.89 1.46 -7.80
C LEU A 154 8.21 1.21 -6.45
N HIS A 155 7.13 1.93 -6.13
CA HIS A 155 6.30 1.64 -4.97
C HIS A 155 5.79 0.18 -5.01
N GLU A 156 5.12 -0.21 -6.07
CA GLU A 156 4.60 -1.59 -6.21
C GLU A 156 5.71 -2.64 -6.27
N LEU A 157 6.83 -2.30 -6.92
CA LEU A 157 7.98 -3.20 -6.96
C LEU A 157 8.56 -3.45 -5.56
N GLY A 158 8.52 -2.45 -4.67
CA GLY A 158 8.87 -2.60 -3.26
C GLY A 158 8.07 -3.72 -2.60
N HIS A 159 6.75 -3.73 -2.77
CA HIS A 159 5.88 -4.80 -2.25
C HIS A 159 6.20 -6.16 -2.87
N VAL A 160 6.43 -6.22 -4.19
CA VAL A 160 6.81 -7.48 -4.88
C VAL A 160 8.12 -8.03 -4.33
N VAL A 161 9.13 -7.18 -4.10
CA VAL A 161 10.42 -7.58 -3.55
C VAL A 161 10.24 -8.13 -2.14
N ALA A 162 9.48 -7.45 -1.27
CA ALA A 162 9.20 -7.93 0.08
C ALA A 162 8.42 -9.26 0.07
N ALA A 163 7.40 -9.38 -0.78
CA ALA A 163 6.65 -10.62 -0.92
C ALA A 163 7.55 -11.79 -1.34
N ARG A 164 8.42 -11.60 -2.33
CA ARG A 164 9.37 -12.62 -2.79
C ARG A 164 10.40 -12.98 -1.72
N HIS A 165 10.91 -11.99 -0.98
CA HIS A 165 11.83 -12.21 0.13
C HIS A 165 11.21 -13.14 1.19
N HIS A 166 9.94 -12.94 1.48
CA HIS A 166 9.17 -13.77 2.42
C HIS A 166 8.56 -15.04 1.79
N LYS A 167 8.90 -15.35 0.53
CA LYS A 167 8.36 -16.51 -0.21
C LYS A 167 6.83 -16.52 -0.29
N LEU A 168 6.24 -15.32 -0.33
CA LEU A 168 4.80 -15.15 -0.55
C LEU A 168 4.54 -15.00 -2.05
N ASP A 169 3.52 -15.70 -2.53
CA ASP A 169 3.05 -15.54 -3.89
C ASP A 169 2.35 -14.19 -4.05
N ALA A 170 2.88 -13.34 -4.90
CA ALA A 170 2.28 -12.06 -5.28
C ALA A 170 2.09 -11.99 -6.80
N THR A 171 1.03 -11.30 -7.22
CA THR A 171 0.83 -11.01 -8.65
C THR A 171 1.79 -9.92 -9.11
N LEU A 172 1.93 -9.77 -10.43
CA LEU A 172 2.45 -8.53 -11.00
C LEU A 172 1.50 -7.37 -10.66
N PRO A 173 1.99 -6.13 -10.60
CA PRO A 173 1.15 -4.97 -10.31
C PRO A 173 0.01 -4.82 -11.34
N TYR A 174 -1.18 -4.52 -10.83
CA TYR A 174 -2.32 -4.08 -11.61
C TYR A 174 -2.34 -2.56 -11.58
N PHE A 175 -1.86 -1.93 -12.64
CA PHE A 175 -1.95 -0.48 -12.79
C PHE A 175 -3.38 -0.07 -13.11
N VAL A 176 -3.85 1.02 -12.52
CA VAL A 176 -5.22 1.50 -12.70
C VAL A 176 -5.18 2.80 -13.51
N PRO A 177 -5.48 2.76 -14.82
CA PRO A 177 -5.48 3.95 -15.66
C PRO A 177 -6.59 4.92 -15.22
N ALA A 178 -6.30 6.22 -15.25
CA ALA A 178 -7.26 7.28 -14.97
C ALA A 178 -7.34 8.23 -16.17
N PRO A 179 -8.42 8.21 -16.94
CA PRO A 179 -8.58 9.13 -18.07
C PRO A 179 -8.80 10.57 -17.58
N PRO A 180 -8.54 11.59 -18.43
CA PRO A 180 -8.92 12.96 -18.12
C PRO A 180 -10.39 13.07 -17.71
N PRO A 181 -10.74 13.96 -16.76
CA PRO A 181 -9.95 15.09 -16.26
C PRO A 181 -9.00 14.79 -15.08
N PHE A 182 -8.73 13.52 -14.75
CA PHE A 182 -7.86 13.18 -13.64
C PHE A 182 -6.39 13.55 -13.95
N PRO A 183 -5.78 14.47 -13.18
CA PRO A 183 -4.53 15.14 -13.59
C PRO A 183 -3.29 14.24 -13.55
N PHE A 184 -3.34 13.11 -12.83
CA PHE A 184 -2.19 12.20 -12.69
C PHE A 184 -2.17 11.09 -13.74
N GLY A 185 -3.27 10.89 -14.48
CA GLY A 185 -3.41 9.84 -15.49
C GLY A 185 -3.43 8.41 -14.92
N THR A 186 -3.37 8.25 -13.60
CA THR A 186 -3.46 6.95 -12.92
C THR A 186 -4.08 7.11 -11.54
N PHE A 187 -4.82 6.09 -11.09
CA PHE A 187 -5.25 5.94 -9.69
C PHE A 187 -4.25 5.14 -8.85
N GLY A 188 -3.02 4.92 -9.37
CA GLY A 188 -2.00 4.10 -8.74
C GLY A 188 -1.94 2.70 -9.32
N ALA A 189 -1.38 1.79 -8.55
CA ALA A 189 -1.33 0.37 -8.87
C ALA A 189 -1.54 -0.44 -7.59
N MET A 190 -1.74 -1.75 -7.72
CA MET A 190 -1.88 -2.65 -6.58
C MET A 190 -1.37 -4.03 -6.91
N ILE A 191 -0.73 -4.69 -5.96
CA ILE A 191 -0.44 -6.12 -6.03
C ILE A 191 -1.53 -6.92 -5.29
N SER A 192 -1.71 -8.17 -5.69
CA SER A 192 -2.55 -9.11 -4.94
C SER A 192 -1.68 -10.21 -4.34
N LEU A 193 -1.69 -10.30 -3.01
CA LEU A 193 -1.08 -11.42 -2.31
C LEU A 193 -1.99 -12.64 -2.42
N ARG A 194 -1.40 -13.80 -2.70
CA ARG A 194 -2.14 -15.06 -2.87
C ARG A 194 -2.25 -15.88 -1.60
N GLY A 195 -1.89 -15.29 -0.47
CA GLY A 195 -2.01 -15.89 0.84
C GLY A 195 -1.75 -14.87 1.94
N PRO A 196 -2.23 -15.13 3.16
CA PRO A 196 -1.99 -14.23 4.29
C PRO A 196 -0.51 -14.28 4.71
N PRO A 197 0.05 -13.18 5.23
CA PRO A 197 1.36 -13.16 5.85
C PRO A 197 1.43 -14.16 7.01
N SER A 198 2.57 -14.83 7.18
CA SER A 198 2.72 -15.85 8.22
C SER A 198 2.73 -15.26 9.63
N ASN A 199 3.23 -14.04 9.81
CA ASN A 199 3.34 -13.36 11.09
C ASN A 199 3.31 -11.83 10.95
N ARG A 200 3.33 -11.13 12.08
CA ARG A 200 3.33 -9.67 12.11
C ARG A 200 4.57 -9.03 11.48
N ASP A 201 5.73 -9.71 11.53
CA ASP A 201 6.95 -9.22 10.89
C ASP A 201 6.80 -9.15 9.38
N GLN A 202 6.28 -10.21 8.75
CA GLN A 202 5.99 -10.22 7.31
C GLN A 202 4.94 -9.19 6.92
N LEU A 203 3.89 -9.04 7.74
CA LEU A 203 2.84 -8.04 7.50
C LEU A 203 3.41 -6.62 7.53
N PHE A 204 4.31 -6.33 8.49
CA PHE A 204 5.00 -5.05 8.60
C PHE A 204 5.89 -4.78 7.39
N ASP A 205 6.73 -5.75 7.01
CA ASP A 205 7.67 -5.62 5.90
C ASP A 205 6.93 -5.39 4.58
N LEU A 206 5.81 -6.07 4.36
CA LEU A 206 4.93 -5.83 3.22
C LEU A 206 4.36 -4.41 3.25
N GLY A 207 3.89 -3.94 4.41
CA GLY A 207 3.31 -2.62 4.53
C GLY A 207 4.31 -1.48 4.30
N ILE A 208 5.56 -1.61 4.75
CA ILE A 208 6.56 -0.53 4.64
C ILE A 208 7.28 -0.50 3.29
N SER A 209 7.41 -1.65 2.62
CA SER A 209 8.31 -1.79 1.46
C SER A 209 7.89 -0.95 0.25
N GLY A 210 6.60 -0.87 -0.05
CA GLY A 210 6.08 -0.02 -1.12
C GLY A 210 6.28 1.48 -0.82
N PRO A 211 5.73 1.98 0.28
CA PRO A 211 5.92 3.38 0.67
C PRO A 211 7.38 3.80 0.75
N LEU A 212 8.27 2.95 1.26
CA LEU A 212 9.70 3.25 1.34
C LEU A 212 10.33 3.38 -0.07
N ALA A 213 10.05 2.44 -0.96
CA ALA A 213 10.57 2.48 -2.33
C ALA A 213 10.00 3.67 -3.12
N GLY A 214 8.70 3.95 -2.98
CA GLY A 214 8.02 5.10 -3.58
C GLY A 214 8.55 6.44 -3.04
N PHE A 215 8.77 6.53 -1.72
CA PHE A 215 9.35 7.72 -1.09
C PHE A 215 10.77 8.00 -1.57
N LEU A 216 11.64 6.97 -1.64
CA LEU A 216 12.99 7.12 -2.18
C LEU A 216 12.97 7.56 -3.65
N ALA A 217 12.08 6.98 -4.46
CA ALA A 217 11.90 7.42 -5.85
C ALA A 217 11.44 8.89 -5.92
N THR A 218 10.51 9.28 -5.06
CA THR A 218 10.04 10.67 -4.93
C THR A 218 11.17 11.62 -4.56
N MET A 219 12.03 11.24 -3.60
CA MET A 219 13.21 12.03 -3.25
C MET A 219 14.15 12.23 -4.44
N VAL A 220 14.42 11.18 -5.21
CA VAL A 220 15.27 11.26 -6.42
C VAL A 220 14.66 12.21 -7.44
N VAL A 221 13.35 12.08 -7.71
CA VAL A 221 12.64 12.97 -8.65
C VAL A 221 12.64 14.41 -8.15
N ALA A 222 12.44 14.66 -6.85
CA ALA A 222 12.45 15.99 -6.26
C ALA A 222 13.83 16.65 -6.34
N ILE A 223 14.91 15.91 -6.05
CA ILE A 223 16.29 16.41 -6.22
C ILE A 223 16.55 16.75 -7.68
N PHE A 224 16.15 15.87 -8.60
CA PHE A 224 16.34 16.13 -10.02
C PHE A 224 15.51 17.34 -10.50
N ALA A 225 14.29 17.51 -10.01
CA ALA A 225 13.44 18.66 -10.27
C ALA A 225 14.10 19.97 -9.79
N LEU A 226 14.69 19.96 -8.58
CA LEU A 226 15.41 21.11 -8.04
C LEU A 226 16.64 21.46 -8.91
N LEU A 227 17.46 20.46 -9.26
CA LEU A 227 18.68 20.66 -10.03
C LEU A 227 18.40 21.14 -11.47
N SER A 228 17.30 20.71 -12.07
CA SER A 228 16.89 21.07 -13.43
C SER A 228 15.95 22.28 -13.50
N ALA A 229 15.49 22.80 -12.37
CA ALA A 229 14.54 23.91 -12.32
C ALA A 229 15.11 25.18 -12.99
N PRO A 230 14.32 25.90 -13.80
CA PRO A 230 14.79 27.14 -14.40
C PRO A 230 15.00 28.23 -13.36
N LEU A 231 15.98 29.10 -13.61
CA LEU A 231 16.20 30.33 -12.88
C LEU A 231 15.62 31.48 -13.68
N ILE A 232 14.72 32.25 -13.09
CA ILE A 232 14.19 33.48 -13.68
C ILE A 232 14.55 34.68 -12.79
N THR A 233 14.56 35.89 -13.33
CA THR A 233 14.78 37.08 -12.52
C THR A 233 13.64 37.30 -11.54
N GLN A 234 13.93 37.93 -10.40
CA GLN A 234 12.89 38.25 -9.40
C GLN A 234 11.80 39.16 -10.00
N GLN A 235 12.18 40.06 -10.93
CA GLN A 235 11.23 40.90 -11.64
C GLN A 235 10.26 40.10 -12.51
N GLU A 236 10.74 39.10 -13.24
CA GLU A 236 9.89 38.23 -14.07
C GLU A 236 9.01 37.32 -13.19
N ALA A 237 9.52 36.81 -12.08
CA ALA A 237 8.72 36.06 -11.10
C ALA A 237 7.57 36.91 -10.58
N THR A 238 7.83 38.14 -10.14
CA THR A 238 6.77 39.08 -9.67
C THR A 238 5.74 39.35 -10.74
N ARG A 239 6.18 39.52 -12.00
CA ARG A 239 5.28 39.70 -13.15
C ARG A 239 4.38 38.50 -13.39
N LEU A 240 4.95 37.27 -13.34
CA LEU A 240 4.16 36.03 -13.50
C LEU A 240 3.19 35.81 -12.34
N ILE A 241 3.60 36.12 -11.11
CA ILE A 241 2.74 36.03 -9.92
C ILE A 241 1.59 37.03 -10.03
N SER A 242 1.86 38.29 -10.38
CA SER A 242 0.83 39.32 -10.54
C SER A 242 -0.16 39.02 -11.69
N ALA A 243 0.27 38.22 -12.67
CA ALA A 243 -0.56 37.70 -13.74
C ALA A 243 -1.33 36.41 -13.39
N ASN A 244 -1.22 35.91 -12.15
CA ASN A 244 -1.76 34.62 -11.69
C ASN A 244 -1.25 33.41 -12.50
N LEU A 245 -0.06 33.50 -13.10
CA LEU A 245 0.55 32.41 -13.85
C LEU A 245 1.53 31.59 -13.00
N LEU A 246 2.02 32.15 -11.90
CA LEU A 246 2.89 31.50 -10.93
C LEU A 246 2.32 31.75 -9.53
N ALA A 247 2.47 30.78 -8.64
CA ALA A 247 2.04 30.90 -7.26
C ALA A 247 3.22 30.63 -6.32
N GLU A 248 3.35 31.42 -5.27
CA GLU A 248 4.18 31.09 -4.12
C GLU A 248 3.42 30.11 -3.23
N ARG A 249 4.01 28.98 -2.97
CA ARG A 249 3.45 27.96 -2.07
C ARG A 249 4.47 27.59 -1.02
N ALA A 250 4.02 27.42 0.22
CA ALA A 250 4.81 26.96 1.34
C ALA A 250 4.05 25.88 2.10
N TRP A 251 4.72 25.18 3.00
CA TRP A 251 4.05 24.28 3.93
C TRP A 251 2.92 25.03 4.66
N PRO A 252 1.73 24.44 4.88
CA PRO A 252 1.38 23.03 4.66
C PRO A 252 0.78 22.69 3.29
N TYR A 253 0.76 23.60 2.33
CA TYR A 253 0.20 23.38 0.98
C TYR A 253 1.20 22.74 0.01
N THR A 254 2.44 22.53 0.46
CA THR A 254 3.46 21.73 -0.21
C THR A 254 4.08 20.74 0.80
N PRO A 255 4.53 19.56 0.34
CA PRO A 255 5.16 18.60 1.24
C PRO A 255 6.46 19.15 1.86
N LEU A 256 6.70 18.82 3.14
CA LEU A 256 7.95 19.19 3.84
C LEU A 256 9.23 18.63 3.19
N ILE A 257 9.09 17.68 2.30
CA ILE A 257 10.20 17.17 1.46
C ILE A 257 10.95 18.31 0.75
N TRP A 258 10.24 19.37 0.33
CA TRP A 258 10.86 20.52 -0.33
C TRP A 258 11.72 21.36 0.62
N GLU A 259 11.29 21.54 1.86
CA GLU A 259 12.08 22.22 2.89
C GLU A 259 13.37 21.43 3.21
N LEU A 260 13.23 20.09 3.34
CA LEU A 260 14.38 19.22 3.54
C LEU A 260 15.39 19.32 2.40
N ILE A 261 14.93 19.27 1.14
CA ILE A 261 15.79 19.35 -0.05
C ILE A 261 16.41 20.75 -0.17
N GLY A 262 15.65 21.81 0.14
CA GLY A 262 16.15 23.18 0.18
C GLY A 262 17.26 23.36 1.21
N TYR A 263 17.11 22.76 2.40
CA TYR A 263 18.13 22.78 3.45
C TYR A 263 19.46 22.13 3.03
N LEU A 264 19.42 21.14 2.13
CA LEU A 264 20.63 20.48 1.63
C LEU A 264 21.51 21.38 0.73
N ASN A 265 21.01 22.58 0.37
CA ASN A 265 21.75 23.55 -0.46
C ASN A 265 22.39 22.96 -1.73
N LEU A 266 21.69 22.03 -2.38
CA LEU A 266 22.21 21.29 -3.55
C LEU A 266 22.41 22.18 -4.78
N ARG A 267 21.87 23.41 -4.77
CA ARG A 267 21.93 24.35 -5.88
C ARG A 267 22.03 25.79 -5.39
N THR A 268 23.04 26.53 -5.88
CA THR A 268 23.19 27.96 -5.62
C THR A 268 22.26 28.76 -6.52
N VAL A 269 21.52 29.70 -5.95
CA VAL A 269 20.70 30.67 -6.67
C VAL A 269 21.40 32.02 -6.64
N PRO A 270 21.78 32.60 -7.81
CA PRO A 270 22.42 33.89 -7.86
C PRO A 270 21.53 35.02 -7.33
N ASN A 271 22.13 36.09 -6.81
CA ASN A 271 21.38 37.26 -6.36
C ASN A 271 20.50 37.84 -7.48
N GLY A 272 19.27 38.17 -7.15
CA GLY A 272 18.29 38.70 -8.11
C GLY A 272 17.59 37.65 -8.98
N TYR A 273 17.86 36.35 -8.75
CA TYR A 273 17.17 35.25 -9.40
C TYR A 273 16.35 34.46 -8.37
N VAL A 274 15.33 33.77 -8.86
CA VAL A 274 14.53 32.81 -8.12
C VAL A 274 14.45 31.50 -8.89
N LEU A 275 14.33 30.41 -8.16
CA LEU A 275 14.19 29.07 -8.73
C LEU A 275 12.68 28.78 -8.85
N VAL A 276 12.25 28.29 -10.02
CA VAL A 276 10.85 27.94 -10.25
C VAL A 276 10.72 26.44 -10.43
N LEU A 277 9.93 25.82 -9.54
CA LEU A 277 9.60 24.42 -9.66
C LEU A 277 8.64 24.18 -10.82
N THR A 278 8.97 23.23 -11.67
CA THR A 278 8.25 22.90 -12.91
C THR A 278 7.36 21.66 -12.73
N GLN A 279 6.79 21.17 -13.83
CA GLN A 279 5.94 19.97 -13.85
C GLN A 279 6.66 18.71 -13.32
N LEU A 280 7.98 18.64 -13.38
CA LEU A 280 8.73 17.53 -12.77
C LEU A 280 8.65 17.59 -11.24
N ALA A 281 8.62 18.78 -10.65
CA ALA A 281 8.35 18.95 -9.22
C ALA A 281 6.93 18.49 -8.86
N PHE A 282 5.96 18.74 -9.75
CA PHE A 282 4.60 18.19 -9.59
C PHE A 282 4.58 16.65 -9.50
N ALA A 283 5.43 15.94 -10.27
CA ALA A 283 5.56 14.49 -10.10
C ALA A 283 6.05 14.10 -8.71
N ALA A 284 6.98 14.86 -8.12
CA ALA A 284 7.43 14.64 -6.75
C ALA A 284 6.34 14.93 -5.72
N GLU A 285 5.53 15.97 -5.92
CA GLU A 285 4.36 16.25 -5.07
C GLU A 285 3.33 15.13 -5.13
N VAL A 286 3.05 14.60 -6.32
CA VAL A 286 2.20 13.41 -6.50
C VAL A 286 2.78 12.20 -5.78
N GLY A 287 4.10 11.98 -5.86
CA GLY A 287 4.78 10.91 -5.16
C GLY A 287 4.69 11.05 -3.64
N ALA A 288 4.88 12.26 -3.13
CA ALA A 288 4.70 12.56 -1.70
C ALA A 288 3.24 12.30 -1.27
N LEU A 289 2.26 12.77 -2.06
CA LEU A 289 0.85 12.52 -1.80
C LEU A 289 0.52 11.02 -1.75
N ILE A 290 1.00 10.24 -2.72
CA ILE A 290 0.82 8.78 -2.74
C ILE A 290 1.44 8.16 -1.49
N THR A 291 2.64 8.57 -1.10
CA THR A 291 3.31 8.07 0.12
C THR A 291 2.49 8.44 1.37
N PHE A 292 2.06 9.70 1.49
CA PHE A 292 1.23 10.17 2.60
C PHE A 292 -0.04 9.34 2.74
N LEU A 293 -0.82 9.21 1.67
CA LEU A 293 -2.09 8.48 1.69
C LEU A 293 -1.89 7.00 2.04
N ASN A 294 -0.86 6.36 1.49
CA ASN A 294 -0.58 4.95 1.75
C ASN A 294 -0.03 4.69 3.14
N VAL A 295 0.74 5.60 3.74
CA VAL A 295 1.30 5.43 5.10
C VAL A 295 0.26 5.71 6.19
N LEU A 296 -0.87 6.37 5.87
CA LEU A 296 -1.95 6.55 6.83
C LEU A 296 -2.47 5.20 7.34
N PRO A 297 -2.67 5.05 8.67
CA PRO A 297 -3.05 3.78 9.29
C PRO A 297 -4.54 3.43 9.07
N VAL A 298 -5.02 3.55 7.83
CA VAL A 298 -6.44 3.38 7.49
C VAL A 298 -6.67 2.05 6.78
N TRP A 299 -7.60 1.27 7.29
CA TRP A 299 -8.12 0.03 6.71
C TRP A 299 -7.03 -0.89 6.15
N GLN A 300 -7.02 -1.16 4.83
CA GLN A 300 -6.08 -2.06 4.15
C GLN A 300 -5.02 -1.29 3.33
N LEU A 301 -4.86 0.01 3.55
CA LEU A 301 -3.71 0.74 3.04
C LEU A 301 -2.42 0.20 3.67
N ASP A 302 -1.28 0.55 3.12
CA ASP A 302 0.03 0.09 3.61
C ASP A 302 0.25 0.46 5.08
N GLY A 303 -0.10 1.69 5.48
CA GLY A 303 -0.12 2.13 6.87
C GLY A 303 -1.12 1.34 7.73
N GLY A 304 -2.19 0.82 7.13
CA GLY A 304 -3.10 -0.12 7.77
C GLY A 304 -2.40 -1.45 8.10
N HIS A 305 -1.59 -1.99 7.19
CA HIS A 305 -0.76 -3.19 7.44
C HIS A 305 0.29 -2.94 8.51
N ILE A 306 1.00 -1.79 8.44
CA ILE A 306 2.00 -1.37 9.41
C ILE A 306 1.38 -1.24 10.81
N SER A 307 0.26 -0.52 10.94
CA SER A 307 -0.42 -0.31 12.22
C SER A 307 -0.99 -1.61 12.78
N ARG A 308 -1.54 -2.49 11.92
CA ARG A 308 -2.06 -3.81 12.32
C ARG A 308 -0.94 -4.72 12.86
N ALA A 309 0.21 -4.72 12.19
CA ALA A 309 1.39 -5.47 12.64
C ALA A 309 1.95 -4.93 13.96
N THR A 310 1.99 -3.60 14.11
CA THR A 310 2.60 -2.94 15.28
C THR A 310 1.71 -2.99 16.51
N PHE A 311 0.45 -2.60 16.37
CA PHE A 311 -0.46 -2.38 17.51
C PHE A 311 -1.47 -3.52 17.71
N GLY A 312 -1.53 -4.50 16.80
CA GLY A 312 -2.54 -5.56 16.81
C GLY A 312 -3.94 -5.05 16.41
N ASP A 313 -4.98 -5.89 16.57
CA ASP A 313 -6.32 -5.58 16.08
C ASP A 313 -6.95 -4.35 16.75
N ARG A 314 -6.87 -4.27 18.09
CA ARG A 314 -7.47 -3.15 18.84
C ARG A 314 -6.76 -1.83 18.56
N GLY A 315 -5.42 -1.85 18.58
CA GLY A 315 -4.63 -0.65 18.32
C GLY A 315 -4.75 -0.17 16.87
N HIS A 316 -4.85 -1.09 15.90
CA HIS A 316 -5.12 -0.75 14.50
C HIS A 316 -6.47 -0.02 14.32
N LYS A 317 -7.54 -0.46 14.99
CA LYS A 317 -8.84 0.23 14.93
C LYS A 317 -8.75 1.66 15.43
N VAL A 318 -8.07 1.89 16.56
CA VAL A 318 -7.84 3.24 17.08
C VAL A 318 -7.01 4.07 16.09
N ALA A 319 -5.92 3.50 15.56
CA ALA A 319 -5.08 4.16 14.58
C ALA A 319 -5.86 4.51 13.30
N ALA A 320 -6.76 3.64 12.84
CA ALA A 320 -7.61 3.89 11.68
C ALA A 320 -8.55 5.09 11.89
N PHE A 321 -9.14 5.24 13.07
CA PHE A 321 -9.93 6.44 13.40
C PHE A 321 -9.08 7.71 13.37
N VAL A 322 -7.85 7.68 13.90
CA VAL A 322 -6.91 8.80 13.81
C VAL A 322 -6.57 9.10 12.36
N GLY A 323 -6.31 8.08 11.54
CA GLY A 323 -6.03 8.25 10.12
C GLY A 323 -7.19 8.91 9.35
N PHE A 324 -8.43 8.50 9.62
CA PHE A 324 -9.61 9.16 9.04
C PHE A 324 -9.74 10.61 9.51
N ALA A 325 -9.50 10.90 10.80
CA ALA A 325 -9.51 12.26 11.31
C ALA A 325 -8.46 13.13 10.59
N VAL A 326 -7.25 12.61 10.36
CA VAL A 326 -6.21 13.31 9.59
C VAL A 326 -6.66 13.58 8.16
N LEU A 327 -7.28 12.60 7.46
CA LEU A 327 -7.81 12.79 6.10
C LEU A 327 -8.87 13.91 6.05
N PHE A 328 -9.80 13.94 7.01
CA PHE A 328 -10.83 14.98 7.07
C PHE A 328 -10.25 16.36 7.39
N LEU A 329 -9.34 16.45 8.37
CA LEU A 329 -8.71 17.72 8.75
C LEU A 329 -7.78 18.28 7.67
N ALA A 330 -7.15 17.41 6.88
CA ALA A 330 -6.30 17.80 5.77
C ALA A 330 -7.05 18.05 4.44
N GLY A 331 -8.39 17.95 4.42
CA GLY A 331 -9.22 18.27 3.26
C GLY A 331 -9.44 17.12 2.26
N TYR A 332 -8.96 15.91 2.53
CA TYR A 332 -9.08 14.75 1.62
C TYR A 332 -10.46 14.07 1.67
N TYR A 333 -11.55 14.83 1.66
CA TYR A 333 -12.93 14.33 1.83
C TYR A 333 -13.31 13.27 0.80
N GLY A 334 -12.98 13.48 -0.48
CA GLY A 334 -13.30 12.53 -1.55
C GLY A 334 -12.61 11.18 -1.37
N PHE A 335 -11.33 11.19 -1.00
CA PHE A 335 -10.57 9.97 -0.73
C PHE A 335 -11.06 9.27 0.55
N ALA A 336 -11.33 10.01 1.62
CA ALA A 336 -11.89 9.46 2.86
C ALA A 336 -13.25 8.79 2.59
N PHE A 337 -14.13 9.44 1.81
CA PHE A 337 -15.42 8.87 1.44
C PHE A 337 -15.28 7.59 0.61
N LEU A 338 -14.36 7.56 -0.36
CA LEU A 338 -14.08 6.37 -1.17
C LEU A 338 -13.60 5.20 -0.28
N LEU A 339 -12.70 5.45 0.67
CA LEU A 339 -12.23 4.42 1.61
C LEU A 339 -13.36 3.91 2.51
N ILE A 340 -14.24 4.79 3.00
CA ILE A 340 -15.42 4.40 3.79
C ILE A 340 -16.34 3.51 2.94
N LEU A 341 -16.57 3.85 1.68
CA LEU A 341 -17.40 3.05 0.76
C LEU A 341 -16.82 1.64 0.56
N PHE A 342 -15.50 1.53 0.29
CA PHE A 342 -14.83 0.24 0.17
C PHE A 342 -14.86 -0.56 1.48
N MET A 343 -14.67 0.12 2.61
CA MET A 343 -14.73 -0.49 3.93
C MET A 343 -16.13 -1.05 4.22
N LEU A 344 -17.20 -0.31 3.89
CA LEU A 344 -18.58 -0.77 4.06
C LEU A 344 -18.94 -1.91 3.11
N ALA A 345 -18.40 -1.91 1.89
CA ALA A 345 -18.57 -3.01 0.93
C ALA A 345 -17.81 -4.28 1.35
N SER A 346 -16.83 -4.16 2.23
CA SER A 346 -16.08 -5.31 2.73
C SER A 346 -16.87 -6.08 3.76
N ARG A 347 -16.72 -7.42 3.77
CA ARG A 347 -17.38 -8.27 4.78
C ARG A 347 -16.86 -8.06 6.21
N ARG A 348 -15.75 -7.32 6.38
CA ARG A 348 -15.05 -7.08 7.66
C ARG A 348 -14.58 -5.63 7.72
N PRO A 349 -15.50 -4.69 7.92
CA PRO A 349 -15.13 -3.28 8.07
C PRO A 349 -14.20 -3.10 9.28
N LEU A 350 -13.26 -2.16 9.21
CA LEU A 350 -12.28 -1.83 10.24
C LEU A 350 -11.30 -2.97 10.63
N GLN A 351 -11.30 -4.11 9.94
CA GLN A 351 -10.29 -5.14 10.16
C GLN A 351 -9.17 -5.00 9.13
N GLY A 352 -7.95 -4.83 9.63
CA GLY A 352 -6.75 -4.96 8.81
C GLY A 352 -6.51 -6.43 8.40
N VAL A 353 -5.53 -6.64 7.51
CA VAL A 353 -5.10 -7.99 7.13
C VAL A 353 -4.56 -8.72 8.35
N GLU A 354 -5.13 -9.88 8.65
CA GLU A 354 -4.76 -10.68 9.80
C GLU A 354 -3.68 -11.71 9.40
N PRO A 355 -2.48 -11.70 10.05
CA PRO A 355 -1.46 -12.71 9.79
C PRO A 355 -1.87 -14.07 10.38
N LEU A 356 -1.23 -15.16 9.92
CA LEU A 356 -1.46 -16.50 10.44
C LEU A 356 -1.06 -16.61 11.92
N ASP A 357 0.07 -16.01 12.30
CA ASP A 357 0.47 -15.80 13.69
C ASP A 357 0.19 -14.36 14.11
N ASP A 358 -0.94 -14.16 14.77
CA ASP A 358 -1.31 -12.86 15.36
C ASP A 358 -0.96 -12.76 16.87
N VAL A 359 -0.35 -13.79 17.42
CA VAL A 359 0.01 -13.86 18.86
C VAL A 359 1.39 -13.30 19.11
N SER A 360 2.36 -13.66 18.26
CA SER A 360 3.75 -13.23 18.41
C SER A 360 3.90 -11.72 18.21
N PRO A 361 4.65 -11.05 19.10
CA PRO A 361 4.88 -9.62 18.98
C PRO A 361 5.76 -9.28 17.77
N LEU A 362 5.62 -8.05 17.27
CA LEU A 362 6.51 -7.48 16.28
C LEU A 362 7.95 -7.43 16.82
N SER A 363 8.93 -7.77 15.97
CA SER A 363 10.35 -7.73 16.35
C SER A 363 10.84 -6.30 16.64
N ASN A 364 11.87 -6.18 17.49
CA ASN A 364 12.36 -4.86 17.92
C ASN A 364 12.97 -4.05 16.76
N SER A 365 13.61 -4.70 15.78
CA SER A 365 14.11 -4.02 14.58
C SER A 365 13.00 -3.35 13.79
N ARG A 366 11.83 -3.99 13.65
CA ARG A 366 10.68 -3.43 12.94
C ARG A 366 9.96 -2.35 13.75
N LYS A 367 9.98 -2.46 15.09
CA LYS A 367 9.53 -1.34 15.95
C LYS A 367 10.38 -0.09 15.77
N ALA A 368 11.70 -0.25 15.56
CA ALA A 368 12.56 0.88 15.21
C ALA A 368 12.25 1.42 13.80
N LEU A 369 12.02 0.54 12.80
CA LEU A 369 11.62 0.96 11.47
C LEU A 369 10.25 1.66 11.42
N PHE A 370 9.38 1.43 12.41
CA PHE A 370 8.13 2.18 12.53
C PHE A 370 8.37 3.70 12.67
N LEU A 371 9.47 4.12 13.30
CA LEU A 371 9.83 5.54 13.37
C LEU A 371 10.09 6.14 11.97
N LEU A 372 10.65 5.36 11.06
CA LEU A 372 10.85 5.78 9.67
C LEU A 372 9.51 6.02 8.96
N THR A 373 8.48 5.22 9.25
CA THR A 373 7.14 5.45 8.68
C THR A 373 6.55 6.78 9.14
N LEU A 374 6.78 7.18 10.39
CA LEU A 374 6.35 8.48 10.89
C LEU A 374 7.11 9.64 10.23
N VAL A 375 8.42 9.48 10.00
CA VAL A 375 9.22 10.48 9.27
C VAL A 375 8.69 10.63 7.84
N MET A 376 8.45 9.53 7.12
CA MET A 376 7.87 9.57 5.77
C MET A 376 6.49 10.25 5.76
N LEU A 377 5.64 9.94 6.75
CA LEU A 377 4.31 10.55 6.90
C LEU A 377 4.41 12.07 7.05
N VAL A 378 5.30 12.55 7.93
CA VAL A 378 5.48 13.99 8.20
C VAL A 378 6.07 14.71 6.98
N LEU A 379 7.11 14.14 6.35
CA LEU A 379 7.77 14.76 5.19
C LEU A 379 6.85 14.81 3.96
N SER A 380 5.91 13.89 3.85
CA SER A 380 4.98 13.78 2.73
C SER A 380 3.63 14.48 2.99
N PHE A 381 3.40 14.99 4.20
CA PHE A 381 2.13 15.60 4.60
C PHE A 381 1.89 16.89 3.82
N VAL A 382 0.66 17.04 3.31
CA VAL A 382 0.17 18.24 2.64
C VAL A 382 -1.31 18.43 2.95
N ILE A 383 -1.77 19.68 3.01
CA ILE A 383 -3.18 20.06 3.15
C ILE A 383 -3.75 20.39 1.76
N PHE A 384 -5.00 19.97 1.52
CA PHE A 384 -5.73 20.19 0.25
C PHE A 384 -6.75 21.29 0.36
#